data_8c1015705d59d0b86c132fd5b1279356
#
_entry.id   8c1015705d59d0b86c132fd5b1279356
#
_cell.length_a   1.000
_cell.length_b   1.000
_cell.length_c   1.000
_cell.angle_alpha   90.00
_cell.angle_beta   90.00
_cell.angle_gamma   90.00
#
_symmetry.space_group_name_H-M   'P 1'
#
loop_
_entity.id
_entity.type
_entity.pdbx_description
1 polymer ?
#
loop_
_entity_poly.entity_id
_entity_poly.type
_entity_poly.pdbx_seq_one_letter_code
_entity_poly.pdbx_strand_id
1 'polypeptide(L)'
;MKRSFTIGFDAKHANRGNTTRSSYARFVIGALAEACPRSAYFRMYIESGEPHAEFEALSMRHNVEAMEPDGALWRRLSGLWRLWHVGKDMERGDVELYHALAGVVPLGLQRRNIRSVVTIHSLEFLRLRRLFRPIYNLYRRAIMLSSMRRADRIVAVSECVKRDIVRYLHIDAEKIDVIYGGCHHRFTEPVTTEQVNEVRERYNLPERYLLVSGTHSPRKNIGHIIEALPDIEPDVSLVIVGRGTKQTEALKRRVKALGLEQRVVMLHGVAAEDMPAIYHAALAYLMMSLYEGFSTTIVEAISVGVPVIAAKGSSLEESGGAGSIYVEPNDREDLVAAVERVVGDAALRQSMIERGKEYASRFRPEVIAYSILNTYRRIGVDVPMW
;
A
#
# COMPACT_ATOMS: atom_id res chain seq x y z
N MET A 1 6.64 11.91 37.03
CA MET A 1 5.66 11.76 35.91
C MET A 1 6.45 11.37 34.69
N LYS A 2 6.10 10.27 33.98
CA LYS A 2 6.71 9.95 32.68
C LYS A 2 6.28 11.07 31.73
N ARG A 3 7.25 11.70 31.03
CA ARG A 3 7.01 12.75 30.05
C ARG A 3 6.05 12.20 28.98
N SER A 4 4.97 12.91 28.68
CA SER A 4 4.10 12.58 27.55
C SER A 4 4.84 12.94 26.27
N PHE A 5 4.70 12.11 25.25
CA PHE A 5 5.35 12.29 23.95
C PHE A 5 4.28 12.43 22.86
N THR A 6 4.41 13.43 21.98
CA THR A 6 3.42 13.69 20.93
C THR A 6 4.02 13.59 19.54
N ILE A 7 3.47 12.68 18.71
CA ILE A 7 3.81 12.51 17.30
C ILE A 7 2.69 13.07 16.43
N GLY A 8 3.04 13.95 15.49
CA GLY A 8 2.13 14.43 14.45
C GLY A 8 2.26 13.62 13.17
N PHE A 9 1.13 13.30 12.52
CA PHE A 9 1.10 12.60 11.24
C PHE A 9 0.42 13.42 10.15
N ASP A 10 0.98 13.42 8.94
CA ASP A 10 0.22 13.78 7.74
C ASP A 10 -0.79 12.67 7.43
N ALA A 11 -1.99 12.83 7.94
CA ALA A 11 -3.07 11.86 7.80
C ALA A 11 -4.11 12.24 6.73
N LYS A 12 -3.75 13.15 5.80
CA LYS A 12 -4.62 13.60 4.70
C LYS A 12 -5.30 12.45 3.96
N HIS A 13 -4.56 11.38 3.72
CA HIS A 13 -5.10 10.21 3.03
C HIS A 13 -5.79 9.23 3.98
N ALA A 14 -5.53 9.27 5.29
CA ALA A 14 -6.07 8.31 6.25
C ALA A 14 -7.58 8.44 6.41
N ASN A 15 -8.12 9.67 6.39
CA ASN A 15 -9.54 9.93 6.58
C ASN A 15 -10.40 9.75 5.32
N ARG A 16 -9.81 9.46 4.15
CA ARG A 16 -10.53 9.38 2.87
C ARG A 16 -10.21 8.09 2.12
N GLY A 17 -11.26 7.43 1.63
CA GLY A 17 -11.22 6.37 0.63
C GLY A 17 -10.31 5.18 0.95
N ASN A 18 -10.26 4.26 -0.01
CA ASN A 18 -9.47 3.02 0.04
C ASN A 18 -8.36 3.05 -1.03
N THR A 19 -7.34 3.87 -0.83
CA THR A 19 -6.11 3.84 -1.64
C THR A 19 -4.99 3.18 -0.86
N THR A 20 -3.98 2.64 -1.54
CA THR A 20 -2.79 2.08 -0.88
C THR A 20 -2.17 3.03 0.15
N ARG A 21 -2.17 4.35 -0.14
CA ARG A 21 -1.65 5.36 0.81
C ARG A 21 -2.56 5.54 2.02
N SER A 22 -3.88 5.45 1.82
CA SER A 22 -4.87 5.54 2.90
C SER A 22 -4.73 4.37 3.85
N SER A 23 -4.70 3.15 3.32
CA SER A 23 -4.53 1.92 4.09
C SER A 23 -3.17 1.90 4.81
N TYR A 24 -2.08 2.31 4.14
CA TYR A 24 -0.77 2.43 4.77
C TYR A 24 -0.77 3.41 5.95
N ALA A 25 -1.37 4.59 5.79
CA ALA A 25 -1.41 5.58 6.87
C ALA A 25 -2.19 5.07 8.09
N ARG A 26 -3.37 4.47 7.88
CA ARG A 26 -4.16 3.86 8.96
C ARG A 26 -3.40 2.71 9.63
N PHE A 27 -2.80 1.84 8.82
CA PHE A 27 -1.99 0.73 9.32
C PHE A 27 -0.83 1.20 10.20
N VAL A 28 -0.02 2.15 9.73
CA VAL A 28 1.15 2.65 10.48
C VAL A 28 0.74 3.32 11.79
N ILE A 29 -0.27 4.20 11.76
CA ILE A 29 -0.74 4.89 12.95
C ILE A 29 -1.33 3.88 13.95
N GLY A 30 -2.12 2.90 13.47
CA GLY A 30 -2.69 1.84 14.30
C GLY A 30 -1.62 0.98 14.95
N ALA A 31 -0.63 0.53 14.19
CA ALA A 31 0.48 -0.29 14.68
C ALA A 31 1.31 0.45 15.74
N LEU A 32 1.59 1.74 15.54
CA LEU A 32 2.29 2.56 16.52
C LEU A 32 1.45 2.81 17.78
N ALA A 33 0.13 3.05 17.62
CA ALA A 33 -0.77 3.26 18.75
C ALA A 33 -0.92 2.01 19.62
N GLU A 34 -0.75 0.82 19.06
CA GLU A 34 -0.71 -0.46 19.79
C GLU A 34 0.64 -0.71 20.44
N ALA A 35 1.73 -0.43 19.75
CA ALA A 35 3.09 -0.71 20.23
C ALA A 35 3.59 0.27 21.30
N CYS A 36 2.98 1.44 21.44
CA CYS A 36 3.43 2.49 22.34
C CYS A 36 2.56 2.57 23.61
N PRO A 37 3.14 2.97 24.75
CA PRO A 37 2.39 3.15 25.99
C PRO A 37 1.36 4.29 25.88
N ARG A 38 0.38 4.30 26.79
CA ARG A 38 -0.69 5.32 26.86
C ARG A 38 -0.18 6.77 26.99
N SER A 39 1.08 6.96 27.39
CA SER A 39 1.73 8.28 27.45
C SER A 39 2.21 8.82 26.10
N ALA A 40 2.16 8.03 25.03
CA ALA A 40 2.46 8.46 23.67
C ALA A 40 1.15 8.88 22.97
N TYR A 41 1.09 10.12 22.49
CA TYR A 41 -0.07 10.69 21.79
C TYR A 41 0.21 10.83 20.31
N PHE A 42 -0.80 10.55 19.49
CA PHE A 42 -0.73 10.56 18.03
C PHE A 42 -1.73 11.58 17.45
N ARG A 43 -1.24 12.68 16.91
CA ARG A 43 -2.08 13.70 16.27
C ARG A 43 -2.11 13.53 14.76
N MET A 44 -3.29 13.27 14.24
CA MET A 44 -3.55 13.09 12.82
C MET A 44 -3.99 14.41 12.20
N TYR A 45 -3.14 15.09 11.45
CA TYR A 45 -3.48 16.31 10.71
C TYR A 45 -4.21 15.94 9.42
N ILE A 46 -5.51 16.17 9.38
CA ILE A 46 -6.44 15.79 8.30
C ILE A 46 -7.00 16.99 7.56
N GLU A 47 -7.58 16.76 6.39
CA GLU A 47 -8.45 17.72 5.72
C GLU A 47 -9.90 17.45 6.13
N SER A 48 -10.73 18.51 6.29
CA SER A 48 -12.14 18.37 6.62
C SER A 48 -12.91 17.55 5.57
N GLY A 49 -13.82 16.70 5.99
CA GLY A 49 -14.65 15.84 5.15
C GLY A 49 -15.20 14.65 5.91
N GLU A 50 -16.10 13.89 5.29
CA GLU A 50 -16.63 12.67 5.88
C GLU A 50 -15.52 11.64 6.08
N PRO A 51 -15.33 11.13 7.30
CA PRO A 51 -14.31 10.16 7.61
C PRO A 51 -14.67 8.77 7.07
N HIS A 52 -13.63 7.97 6.79
CA HIS A 52 -13.77 6.56 6.46
C HIS A 52 -13.94 5.74 7.75
N ALA A 53 -14.76 4.68 7.77
CA ALA A 53 -15.07 3.88 8.97
C ALA A 53 -13.82 3.38 9.72
N GLU A 54 -12.80 2.87 9.00
CA GLU A 54 -11.54 2.45 9.64
C GLU A 54 -10.76 3.64 10.26
N PHE A 55 -10.93 4.85 9.73
CA PHE A 55 -10.35 6.05 10.32
C PHE A 55 -11.09 6.46 11.59
N GLU A 56 -12.42 6.36 11.59
CA GLU A 56 -13.22 6.61 12.80
C GLU A 56 -12.84 5.66 13.93
N ALA A 57 -12.75 4.36 13.64
CA ALA A 57 -12.30 3.36 14.61
C ALA A 57 -10.90 3.67 15.16
N LEU A 58 -9.98 4.16 14.32
CA LEU A 58 -8.65 4.60 14.75
C LEU A 58 -8.72 5.84 15.65
N SER A 59 -9.59 6.81 15.34
CA SER A 59 -9.78 8.06 16.11
C SER A 59 -10.44 7.83 17.48
N MET A 60 -11.14 6.72 17.67
CA MET A 60 -11.75 6.36 18.97
C MET A 60 -10.71 5.86 19.98
N ARG A 61 -9.48 5.60 19.56
CA ARG A 61 -8.41 5.21 20.51
C ARG A 61 -8.04 6.39 21.39
N HIS A 62 -7.87 6.13 22.69
CA HIS A 62 -7.63 7.15 23.73
C HIS A 62 -6.37 8.02 23.51
N ASN A 63 -5.41 7.54 22.71
CA ASN A 63 -4.14 8.21 22.43
C ASN A 63 -4.01 8.71 20.98
N VAL A 64 -5.11 8.72 20.23
CA VAL A 64 -5.16 9.16 18.83
C VAL A 64 -6.16 10.30 18.70
N GLU A 65 -5.72 11.44 18.17
CA GLU A 65 -6.54 12.66 18.01
C GLU A 65 -6.50 13.14 16.56
N ALA A 66 -7.68 13.41 15.98
CA ALA A 66 -7.77 14.01 14.66
C ALA A 66 -7.77 15.55 14.76
N MET A 67 -6.88 16.20 14.00
CA MET A 67 -6.70 17.64 13.98
C MET A 67 -7.07 18.20 12.61
N GLU A 68 -8.10 19.02 12.54
CA GLU A 68 -8.51 19.74 11.34
C GLU A 68 -7.96 21.18 11.31
N PRO A 69 -7.87 21.80 10.12
CA PRO A 69 -7.54 23.22 10.01
C PRO A 69 -8.53 24.11 10.78
N ASP A 70 -8.03 24.97 11.65
CA ASP A 70 -8.84 25.92 12.37
C ASP A 70 -9.24 27.11 11.46
N GLY A 71 -10.54 27.43 11.48
CA GLY A 71 -11.12 28.51 10.70
C GLY A 71 -11.44 28.21 9.23
N ALA A 72 -12.45 28.90 8.70
CA ALA A 72 -13.00 28.68 7.35
C ALA A 72 -11.97 28.89 6.23
N LEU A 73 -11.05 29.86 6.40
CA LEU A 73 -9.99 30.16 5.42
C LEU A 73 -9.08 28.95 5.21
N TRP A 74 -8.57 28.35 6.30
CA TRP A 74 -7.65 27.24 6.22
C TRP A 74 -8.30 25.94 5.80
N ARG A 75 -9.58 25.74 6.12
CA ARG A 75 -10.37 24.61 5.57
C ARG A 75 -10.47 24.70 4.04
N ARG A 76 -10.68 25.91 3.49
CA ARG A 76 -10.71 26.14 2.03
C ARG A 76 -9.34 26.03 1.39
N LEU A 77 -8.26 26.44 2.08
CA LEU A 77 -6.89 26.46 1.61
C LEU A 77 -6.04 25.37 2.29
N SER A 78 -6.61 24.16 2.48
CA SER A 78 -6.00 23.06 3.22
C SER A 78 -4.60 22.67 2.73
N GLY A 79 -4.33 22.77 1.42
CA GLY A 79 -3.00 22.54 0.85
C GLY A 79 -1.95 23.54 1.32
N LEU A 80 -2.32 24.83 1.42
CA LEU A 80 -1.44 25.89 1.94
C LEU A 80 -1.27 25.79 3.45
N TRP A 81 -2.35 25.47 4.18
CA TRP A 81 -2.29 25.19 5.61
C TRP A 81 -1.28 24.09 5.91
N ARG A 82 -1.34 22.96 5.21
CA ARG A 82 -0.42 21.83 5.38
C ARG A 82 1.03 22.19 5.07
N LEU A 83 1.29 23.11 4.13
CA LEU A 83 2.64 23.48 3.75
C LEU A 83 3.26 24.53 4.71
N TRP A 84 2.47 25.49 5.19
CA TRP A 84 2.98 26.66 5.92
C TRP A 84 2.42 26.82 7.33
N HIS A 85 1.16 26.54 7.57
CA HIS A 85 0.50 26.87 8.84
C HIS A 85 0.48 25.73 9.86
N VAL A 86 0.35 24.50 9.42
CA VAL A 86 0.26 23.33 10.29
C VAL A 86 1.42 23.22 11.30
N GLY A 87 2.61 23.74 10.97
CA GLY A 87 3.74 23.79 11.90
C GLY A 87 3.48 24.64 13.15
N LYS A 88 2.62 25.69 13.06
CA LYS A 88 2.20 26.47 14.24
C LYS A 88 1.22 25.69 15.12
N ASP A 89 0.33 24.91 14.49
CA ASP A 89 -0.64 24.10 15.21
C ASP A 89 0.08 22.94 15.93
N MET A 90 1.13 22.40 15.31
CA MET A 90 2.01 21.40 15.93
C MET A 90 2.76 21.95 17.14
N GLU A 91 3.31 23.15 17.03
CA GLU A 91 4.03 23.83 18.12
C GLU A 91 3.11 24.10 19.32
N ARG A 92 1.87 24.58 19.08
CA ARG A 92 0.85 24.76 20.13
C ARG A 92 0.42 23.44 20.79
N GLY A 93 0.56 22.34 20.05
CA GLY A 93 0.20 21.02 20.49
C GLY A 93 1.38 20.21 21.03
N ASP A 94 2.54 20.83 21.33
CA ASP A 94 3.73 20.17 21.84
C ASP A 94 4.17 18.94 21.02
N VAL A 95 4.05 19.00 19.70
CA VAL A 95 4.49 17.93 18.79
C VAL A 95 6.01 17.95 18.68
N GLU A 96 6.65 16.86 19.07
CA GLU A 96 8.10 16.69 19.04
C GLU A 96 8.61 16.12 17.69
N LEU A 97 7.79 15.29 17.06
CA LEU A 97 8.09 14.64 15.79
C LEU A 97 6.90 14.72 14.83
N TYR A 98 7.17 15.02 13.57
CA TYR A 98 6.19 14.93 12.51
C TYR A 98 6.58 13.87 11.47
N HIS A 99 5.69 12.90 11.24
CA HIS A 99 5.87 11.90 10.21
C HIS A 99 4.95 12.17 9.01
N ALA A 100 5.53 12.62 7.92
CA ALA A 100 4.83 12.91 6.67
C ALA A 100 4.53 11.61 5.90
N LEU A 101 3.44 10.92 6.23
CA LEU A 101 3.03 9.66 5.60
C LEU A 101 2.60 9.83 4.13
N ALA A 102 2.26 11.06 3.70
CA ALA A 102 1.87 11.37 2.32
C ALA A 102 2.97 12.01 1.46
N GLY A 103 4.21 12.08 1.97
CA GLY A 103 5.38 12.53 1.22
C GLY A 103 5.62 14.05 1.20
N VAL A 104 4.90 14.85 2.02
CA VAL A 104 5.07 16.31 2.08
C VAL A 104 5.41 16.76 3.49
N VAL A 105 6.63 17.27 3.66
CA VAL A 105 7.09 17.89 4.91
C VAL A 105 6.76 19.38 4.89
N PRO A 106 6.07 19.91 5.93
CA PRO A 106 5.80 21.35 6.08
C PRO A 106 7.06 22.19 6.12
N LEU A 107 6.92 23.46 5.79
CA LEU A 107 8.02 24.42 5.90
C LEU A 107 8.21 24.87 7.35
N GLY A 108 9.47 25.06 7.74
CA GLY A 108 9.83 25.70 9.01
C GLY A 108 9.74 24.81 10.26
N LEU A 109 9.61 23.47 10.13
CA LEU A 109 9.59 22.55 11.28
C LEU A 109 10.91 22.62 12.08
N GLN A 110 12.06 22.67 11.39
CA GLN A 110 13.38 22.79 12.04
C GLN A 110 13.51 24.02 12.93
N ARG A 111 12.92 25.17 12.52
CA ARG A 111 12.91 26.39 13.32
C ARG A 111 12.05 26.29 14.59
N ARG A 112 11.19 25.28 14.66
CA ARG A 112 10.30 24.97 15.80
C ARG A 112 10.79 23.81 16.64
N ASN A 113 12.01 23.32 16.37
CA ASN A 113 12.57 22.12 17.00
C ASN A 113 11.68 20.86 16.82
N ILE A 114 10.86 20.80 15.77
CA ILE A 114 10.06 19.62 15.43
C ILE A 114 10.86 18.75 14.48
N ARG A 115 11.20 17.53 14.91
CA ARG A 115 11.85 16.54 14.06
C ARG A 115 10.90 16.07 12.96
N SER A 116 11.45 15.59 11.85
CA SER A 116 10.61 15.18 10.71
C SER A 116 11.11 13.94 10.00
N VAL A 117 10.17 13.05 9.73
CA VAL A 117 10.35 11.86 8.90
C VAL A 117 9.38 11.94 7.70
N VAL A 118 9.80 11.49 6.53
CA VAL A 118 8.95 11.44 5.34
C VAL A 118 8.93 10.05 4.75
N THR A 119 7.73 9.50 4.51
CA THR A 119 7.56 8.22 3.79
C THR A 119 7.37 8.47 2.29
N ILE A 120 8.15 7.75 1.49
CA ILE A 120 8.09 7.77 0.02
C ILE A 120 7.55 6.44 -0.48
N HIS A 121 6.36 6.47 -1.08
CA HIS A 121 5.64 5.28 -1.54
C HIS A 121 6.01 4.84 -2.95
N SER A 122 6.39 5.76 -3.83
CA SER A 122 6.60 5.44 -5.24
C SER A 122 7.24 6.59 -5.99
N LEU A 123 8.11 6.26 -6.91
CA LEU A 123 8.68 7.17 -7.90
C LEU A 123 8.26 6.77 -9.33
N GLU A 124 7.06 6.18 -9.47
CA GLU A 124 6.51 5.73 -10.76
C GLU A 124 6.57 6.81 -11.85
N PHE A 125 6.33 8.08 -11.49
CA PHE A 125 6.36 9.21 -12.42
C PHE A 125 7.77 9.51 -12.98
N LEU A 126 8.83 9.00 -12.35
CA LEU A 126 10.20 9.07 -12.86
C LEU A 126 10.58 7.83 -13.68
N ARG A 127 10.05 6.65 -13.33
CA ARG A 127 10.30 5.38 -14.02
C ARG A 127 9.45 5.25 -15.29
N LEU A 128 8.16 5.54 -15.18
CA LEU A 128 7.16 5.43 -16.25
C LEU A 128 6.78 6.80 -16.82
N ARG A 129 7.77 7.62 -17.16
CA ARG A 129 7.58 9.02 -17.58
C ARG A 129 6.55 9.21 -18.68
N ARG A 130 6.42 8.23 -19.60
CA ARG A 130 5.48 8.28 -20.73
C ARG A 130 4.02 8.21 -20.30
N LEU A 131 3.71 7.72 -19.10
CA LEU A 131 2.35 7.64 -18.55
C LEU A 131 1.90 8.94 -17.88
N PHE A 132 2.78 9.93 -17.72
CA PHE A 132 2.51 11.16 -16.99
C PHE A 132 2.87 12.40 -17.81
N ARG A 133 2.10 13.48 -17.61
CA ARG A 133 2.40 14.77 -18.26
C ARG A 133 3.73 15.35 -17.74
N PRO A 134 4.61 15.89 -18.61
CA PRO A 134 5.93 16.38 -18.19
C PRO A 134 5.88 17.43 -17.08
N ILE A 135 4.95 18.39 -17.15
CA ILE A 135 4.79 19.43 -16.13
C ILE A 135 4.39 18.87 -14.77
N TYR A 136 3.54 17.84 -14.76
CA TYR A 136 3.15 17.13 -13.55
C TYR A 136 4.34 16.40 -12.92
N ASN A 137 5.19 15.77 -13.74
CA ASN A 137 6.41 15.10 -13.29
C ASN A 137 7.39 16.09 -12.67
N LEU A 138 7.58 17.26 -13.30
CA LEU A 138 8.47 18.30 -12.78
C LEU A 138 7.97 18.84 -11.43
N TYR A 139 6.68 19.15 -11.34
CA TYR A 139 6.05 19.62 -10.10
C TYR A 139 6.17 18.60 -8.95
N ARG A 140 5.83 17.33 -9.22
CA ARG A 140 5.96 16.26 -8.22
C ARG A 140 7.39 16.05 -7.77
N ARG A 141 8.34 16.05 -8.74
CA ARG A 141 9.77 15.95 -8.44
C ARG A 141 10.24 17.06 -7.51
N ALA A 142 9.87 18.31 -7.79
CA ALA A 142 10.26 19.47 -6.99
C ALA A 142 9.73 19.37 -5.55
N ILE A 143 8.45 19.06 -5.36
CA ILE A 143 7.83 18.93 -4.03
C ILE A 143 8.48 17.78 -3.24
N MET A 144 8.62 16.60 -3.85
CA MET A 144 9.18 15.44 -3.16
C MET A 144 10.65 15.67 -2.80
N LEU A 145 11.44 16.19 -3.72
CA LEU A 145 12.85 16.52 -3.47
C LEU A 145 13.01 17.56 -2.35
N SER A 146 12.18 18.60 -2.38
CA SER A 146 12.15 19.62 -1.33
C SER A 146 11.78 19.03 0.04
N SER A 147 10.79 18.14 0.10
CA SER A 147 10.38 17.46 1.34
C SER A 147 11.48 16.52 1.87
N MET A 148 12.09 15.71 0.99
CA MET A 148 13.16 14.80 1.39
C MET A 148 14.42 15.53 1.87
N ARG A 149 14.75 16.67 1.27
CA ARG A 149 15.90 17.48 1.72
C ARG A 149 15.69 18.07 3.11
N ARG A 150 14.45 18.49 3.42
CA ARG A 150 14.10 19.08 4.72
C ARG A 150 13.89 18.05 5.82
N ALA A 151 13.44 16.84 5.49
CA ALA A 151 13.25 15.79 6.47
C ALA A 151 14.57 15.41 7.16
N ASP A 152 14.53 15.07 8.44
CA ASP A 152 15.68 14.52 9.18
C ASP A 152 15.99 13.10 8.71
N ARG A 153 14.96 12.28 8.42
CA ARG A 153 15.08 10.94 7.84
C ARG A 153 14.02 10.70 6.77
N ILE A 154 14.29 9.74 5.91
CA ILE A 154 13.39 9.30 4.85
C ILE A 154 13.09 7.82 5.08
N VAL A 155 11.82 7.45 5.01
CA VAL A 155 11.37 6.07 4.93
C VAL A 155 11.03 5.75 3.48
N ALA A 156 11.73 4.80 2.89
CA ALA A 156 11.37 4.19 1.61
C ALA A 156 10.59 2.91 1.87
N VAL A 157 9.47 2.71 1.19
CA VAL A 157 8.61 1.52 1.40
C VAL A 157 9.19 0.23 0.80
N SER A 158 10.36 0.30 0.16
CA SER A 158 11.09 -0.84 -0.38
C SER A 158 12.54 -0.45 -0.73
N GLU A 159 13.41 -1.44 -0.89
CA GLU A 159 14.75 -1.23 -1.44
C GLU A 159 14.71 -0.69 -2.88
N CYS A 160 13.71 -1.11 -3.66
CA CYS A 160 13.46 -0.57 -5.00
C CYS A 160 13.23 0.96 -4.94
N VAL A 161 12.38 1.44 -4.04
CA VAL A 161 12.13 2.88 -3.87
C VAL A 161 13.37 3.60 -3.35
N LYS A 162 14.13 3.00 -2.42
CA LYS A 162 15.41 3.55 -1.95
C LYS A 162 16.40 3.73 -3.10
N ARG A 163 16.60 2.68 -3.91
CA ARG A 163 17.46 2.77 -5.12
C ARG A 163 17.01 3.87 -6.08
N ASP A 164 15.69 4.01 -6.28
CA ASP A 164 15.14 5.06 -7.15
C ASP A 164 15.35 6.47 -6.58
N ILE A 165 15.22 6.67 -5.26
CA ILE A 165 15.50 7.95 -4.59
C ILE A 165 16.97 8.34 -4.80
N VAL A 166 17.89 7.43 -4.53
CA VAL A 166 19.32 7.66 -4.73
C VAL A 166 19.63 7.97 -6.20
N ARG A 167 19.12 7.14 -7.10
CA ARG A 167 19.42 7.25 -8.55
C ARG A 167 18.86 8.50 -9.21
N TYR A 168 17.61 8.84 -8.94
CA TYR A 168 16.90 9.91 -9.68
C TYR A 168 16.87 11.25 -8.96
N LEU A 169 17.04 11.26 -7.64
CA LEU A 169 16.92 12.46 -6.82
C LEU A 169 18.22 12.81 -6.10
N HIS A 170 19.25 11.94 -6.21
CA HIS A 170 20.59 12.15 -5.66
C HIS A 170 20.56 12.49 -4.15
N ILE A 171 19.72 11.78 -3.40
CA ILE A 171 19.67 11.83 -1.94
C ILE A 171 20.61 10.75 -1.41
N ASP A 172 21.34 11.09 -0.33
CA ASP A 172 22.24 10.18 0.34
C ASP A 172 21.50 8.93 0.85
N ALA A 173 22.04 7.75 0.54
CA ALA A 173 21.48 6.47 0.95
C ALA A 173 21.42 6.31 2.48
N GLU A 174 22.36 6.96 3.20
CA GLU A 174 22.42 6.93 4.67
C GLU A 174 21.27 7.67 5.33
N LYS A 175 20.64 8.61 4.62
CA LYS A 175 19.45 9.32 5.07
C LYS A 175 18.17 8.49 4.94
N ILE A 176 18.23 7.30 4.29
CA ILE A 176 17.06 6.53 3.88
C ILE A 176 17.01 5.19 4.61
N ASP A 177 15.99 4.99 5.43
CA ASP A 177 15.63 3.71 6.02
C ASP A 177 14.60 3.00 5.13
N VAL A 178 14.72 1.68 5.01
CA VAL A 178 13.71 0.88 4.29
C VAL A 178 12.76 0.27 5.31
N ILE A 179 11.48 0.60 5.19
CA ILE A 179 10.42 0.05 6.05
C ILE A 179 9.25 -0.31 5.14
N TYR A 180 8.99 -1.59 5.01
CA TYR A 180 7.95 -2.13 4.15
C TYR A 180 6.54 -1.73 4.60
N GLY A 181 5.58 -1.82 3.70
CA GLY A 181 4.17 -1.74 4.06
C GLY A 181 3.72 -3.01 4.78
N GLY A 182 2.77 -2.87 5.68
CA GLY A 182 2.18 -4.00 6.38
C GLY A 182 0.86 -4.47 5.77
N CYS A 183 0.35 -5.56 6.32
CA CYS A 183 -0.92 -6.18 5.96
C CYS A 183 -1.94 -6.00 7.10
N HIS A 184 -3.19 -5.72 6.75
CA HIS A 184 -4.27 -5.61 7.73
C HIS A 184 -4.52 -6.98 8.39
N HIS A 185 -4.82 -7.01 9.70
CA HIS A 185 -5.00 -8.24 10.48
C HIS A 185 -6.03 -9.22 9.86
N ARG A 186 -7.07 -8.70 9.21
CA ARG A 186 -8.09 -9.53 8.53
C ARG A 186 -7.51 -10.55 7.54
N PHE A 187 -6.34 -10.29 6.95
CA PHE A 187 -5.67 -11.21 6.03
C PHE A 187 -4.76 -12.23 6.74
N THR A 188 -4.58 -12.10 8.05
CA THR A 188 -3.82 -13.07 8.87
C THR A 188 -4.74 -13.97 9.69
N GLU A 189 -6.03 -13.67 9.74
CA GLU A 189 -7.04 -14.50 10.38
C GLU A 189 -7.40 -15.71 9.50
N PRO A 190 -7.70 -16.87 10.11
CA PRO A 190 -8.18 -18.04 9.36
C PRO A 190 -9.47 -17.74 8.61
N VAL A 191 -9.55 -18.15 7.35
CA VAL A 191 -10.77 -18.08 6.54
C VAL A 191 -11.48 -19.42 6.61
N THR A 192 -12.77 -19.43 6.97
CA THR A 192 -13.57 -20.66 7.06
C THR A 192 -14.17 -21.05 5.72
N THR A 193 -14.53 -22.33 5.58
CA THR A 193 -15.21 -22.84 4.37
C THR A 193 -16.57 -22.16 4.16
N GLU A 194 -17.29 -21.89 5.25
CA GLU A 194 -18.58 -21.19 5.23
C GLU A 194 -18.42 -19.77 4.65
N GLN A 195 -17.42 -19.01 5.11
CA GLN A 195 -17.12 -17.68 4.58
C GLN A 195 -16.79 -17.72 3.09
N VAL A 196 -16.02 -18.73 2.64
CA VAL A 196 -15.71 -18.91 1.22
C VAL A 196 -16.98 -19.16 0.41
N ASN A 197 -17.87 -20.05 0.89
CA ASN A 197 -19.11 -20.38 0.19
C ASN A 197 -20.05 -19.16 0.11
N GLU A 198 -20.27 -18.45 1.22
CA GLU A 198 -21.07 -17.22 1.25
C GLU A 198 -20.57 -16.16 0.27
N VAL A 199 -19.25 -15.96 0.22
CA VAL A 199 -18.63 -14.99 -0.67
C VAL A 199 -18.70 -15.43 -2.14
N ARG A 200 -18.53 -16.72 -2.41
CA ARG A 200 -18.73 -17.28 -3.76
C ARG A 200 -20.15 -17.03 -4.26
N GLU A 201 -21.17 -17.30 -3.46
CA GLU A 201 -22.56 -17.06 -3.81
C GLU A 201 -22.84 -15.55 -3.99
N ARG A 202 -22.40 -14.71 -3.04
CA ARG A 202 -22.62 -13.25 -3.06
C ARG A 202 -22.08 -12.58 -4.30
N TYR A 203 -20.90 -12.98 -4.76
CA TYR A 203 -20.22 -12.39 -5.91
C TYR A 203 -20.27 -13.24 -7.17
N ASN A 204 -20.99 -14.35 -7.15
CA ASN A 204 -21.07 -15.32 -8.26
C ASN A 204 -19.68 -15.69 -8.79
N LEU A 205 -18.78 -16.11 -7.89
CA LEU A 205 -17.40 -16.43 -8.23
C LEU A 205 -17.32 -17.79 -8.93
N PRO A 206 -16.48 -17.91 -9.96
CA PRO A 206 -16.18 -19.19 -10.60
C PRO A 206 -15.57 -20.18 -9.60
N GLU A 207 -15.71 -21.47 -9.88
CA GLU A 207 -15.13 -22.52 -9.03
C GLU A 207 -13.60 -22.49 -9.05
N ARG A 208 -13.00 -22.34 -10.23
CA ARG A 208 -11.55 -22.28 -10.45
C ARG A 208 -11.18 -20.91 -11.07
N TYR A 209 -10.41 -20.12 -10.35
CA TYR A 209 -10.02 -18.81 -10.87
C TYR A 209 -8.65 -18.32 -10.43
N LEU A 210 -8.07 -17.46 -11.27
CA LEU A 210 -6.93 -16.60 -10.97
C LEU A 210 -7.45 -15.24 -10.51
N LEU A 211 -6.82 -14.66 -9.51
CA LEU A 211 -7.23 -13.38 -8.93
C LEU A 211 -6.28 -12.26 -9.31
N VAL A 212 -6.83 -11.13 -9.69
CA VAL A 212 -6.14 -9.84 -9.81
C VAL A 212 -6.86 -8.81 -8.97
N SER A 213 -6.13 -8.00 -8.20
CA SER A 213 -6.74 -6.91 -7.43
C SER A 213 -6.07 -5.56 -7.66
N GLY A 214 -6.88 -4.49 -7.55
CA GLY A 214 -6.42 -3.10 -7.62
C GLY A 214 -7.11 -2.25 -8.68
N THR A 215 -6.62 -1.01 -8.83
CA THR A 215 -7.19 -0.05 -9.79
C THR A 215 -6.88 -0.46 -11.22
N HIS A 216 -7.87 -0.40 -12.12
CA HIS A 216 -7.71 -0.68 -13.54
C HIS A 216 -6.89 0.43 -14.23
N SER A 217 -5.58 0.40 -14.09
CA SER A 217 -4.66 1.37 -14.68
C SER A 217 -3.68 0.70 -15.64
N PRO A 218 -3.14 1.42 -16.65
CA PRO A 218 -2.16 0.84 -17.59
C PRO A 218 -0.94 0.23 -16.88
N ARG A 219 -0.54 0.82 -15.75
CA ARG A 219 0.59 0.34 -14.94
C ARG A 219 0.37 -1.07 -14.38
N LYS A 220 -0.87 -1.44 -14.06
CA LYS A 220 -1.23 -2.78 -13.53
C LYS A 220 -1.16 -3.89 -14.57
N ASN A 221 -1.08 -3.54 -15.85
CA ASN A 221 -0.89 -4.46 -16.97
C ASN A 221 -1.93 -5.60 -17.04
N ILE A 222 -3.17 -5.34 -16.59
CA ILE A 222 -4.26 -6.34 -16.56
C ILE A 222 -4.58 -6.85 -17.98
N GLY A 223 -4.43 -5.99 -18.99
CA GLY A 223 -4.65 -6.37 -20.39
C GLY A 223 -3.77 -7.53 -20.83
N HIS A 224 -2.53 -7.60 -20.37
CA HIS A 224 -1.61 -8.70 -20.65
C HIS A 224 -2.09 -10.04 -20.06
N ILE A 225 -2.67 -10.01 -18.84
CA ILE A 225 -3.24 -11.19 -18.21
C ILE A 225 -4.47 -11.68 -19.00
N ILE A 226 -5.33 -10.75 -19.45
CA ILE A 226 -6.50 -11.09 -20.30
C ILE A 226 -6.05 -11.72 -21.61
N GLU A 227 -4.97 -11.22 -22.21
CA GLU A 227 -4.40 -11.77 -23.47
C GLU A 227 -3.80 -13.17 -23.29
N ALA A 228 -3.30 -13.50 -22.11
CA ALA A 228 -2.76 -14.83 -21.80
C ALA A 228 -3.84 -15.87 -21.51
N LEU A 229 -5.05 -15.44 -21.10
CA LEU A 229 -6.12 -16.34 -20.66
C LEU A 229 -6.59 -17.39 -21.70
N PRO A 230 -6.60 -17.12 -23.03
CA PRO A 230 -6.91 -18.14 -24.05
C PRO A 230 -5.97 -19.34 -24.05
N ASP A 231 -4.73 -19.20 -23.60
CA ASP A 231 -3.71 -20.25 -23.59
C ASP A 231 -3.71 -21.03 -22.27
N ILE A 232 -4.49 -20.61 -21.26
CA ILE A 232 -4.66 -21.26 -19.96
C ILE A 232 -5.84 -22.21 -20.03
N GLU A 233 -5.83 -23.29 -19.22
CA GLU A 233 -6.91 -24.28 -19.12
C GLU A 233 -8.31 -23.63 -19.22
N PRO A 234 -9.24 -24.18 -20.07
CA PRO A 234 -10.51 -23.52 -20.39
C PRO A 234 -11.46 -23.33 -19.21
N ASP A 235 -11.36 -24.16 -18.18
CA ASP A 235 -12.18 -24.12 -16.96
C ASP A 235 -11.63 -23.13 -15.90
N VAL A 236 -10.44 -22.57 -16.12
CA VAL A 236 -9.86 -21.52 -15.27
C VAL A 236 -10.35 -20.14 -15.71
N SER A 237 -11.00 -19.45 -14.81
CA SER A 237 -11.49 -18.09 -15.01
C SER A 237 -10.52 -17.02 -14.46
N LEU A 238 -10.75 -15.76 -14.80
CA LEU A 238 -10.03 -14.60 -14.25
C LEU A 238 -11.01 -13.71 -13.48
N VAL A 239 -10.77 -13.52 -12.19
CA VAL A 239 -11.52 -12.59 -11.34
C VAL A 239 -10.67 -11.32 -11.13
N ILE A 240 -11.21 -10.16 -11.51
CA ILE A 240 -10.57 -8.86 -11.41
C ILE A 240 -11.34 -8.02 -10.40
N VAL A 241 -10.78 -7.82 -9.21
CA VAL A 241 -11.39 -7.01 -8.16
C VAL A 241 -10.75 -5.63 -8.10
N GLY A 242 -11.56 -4.57 -8.20
CA GLY A 242 -10.98 -3.24 -8.01
C GLY A 242 -11.82 -2.09 -8.51
N ARG A 243 -11.24 -0.90 -8.32
CA ARG A 243 -11.90 0.32 -8.78
C ARG A 243 -11.74 0.50 -10.28
N GLY A 244 -12.86 0.62 -10.96
CA GLY A 244 -12.91 0.97 -12.37
C GLY A 244 -12.30 2.35 -12.66
N THR A 245 -11.74 2.49 -13.85
CA THR A 245 -11.20 3.73 -14.40
C THR A 245 -11.65 3.88 -15.84
N LYS A 246 -11.22 4.93 -16.55
CA LYS A 246 -11.42 5.06 -18.00
C LYS A 246 -10.85 3.87 -18.79
N GLN A 247 -9.89 3.12 -18.21
CA GLN A 247 -9.31 1.93 -18.85
C GLN A 247 -10.21 0.69 -18.75
N THR A 248 -11.17 0.68 -17.84
CA THR A 248 -12.08 -0.46 -17.64
C THR A 248 -12.81 -0.83 -18.93
N GLU A 249 -13.28 0.18 -19.67
CA GLU A 249 -13.97 -0.06 -20.94
C GLU A 249 -13.04 -0.62 -22.03
N ALA A 250 -11.75 -0.28 -21.99
CA ALA A 250 -10.77 -0.88 -22.90
C ALA A 250 -10.52 -2.36 -22.55
N LEU A 251 -10.48 -2.70 -21.24
CA LEU A 251 -10.36 -4.09 -20.80
C LEU A 251 -11.61 -4.90 -21.20
N LYS A 252 -12.82 -4.38 -21.01
CA LYS A 252 -14.07 -5.04 -21.44
C LYS A 252 -14.11 -5.29 -22.96
N ARG A 253 -13.70 -4.30 -23.76
CA ARG A 253 -13.60 -4.50 -25.22
C ARG A 253 -12.60 -5.59 -25.58
N ARG A 254 -11.48 -5.69 -24.87
CA ARG A 254 -10.49 -6.74 -25.07
C ARG A 254 -11.05 -8.13 -24.72
N VAL A 255 -11.73 -8.25 -23.59
CA VAL A 255 -12.43 -9.49 -23.18
C VAL A 255 -13.40 -9.93 -24.27
N LYS A 256 -14.25 -9.02 -24.78
CA LYS A 256 -15.20 -9.31 -25.85
C LYS A 256 -14.50 -9.70 -27.17
N ALA A 257 -13.44 -8.99 -27.55
CA ALA A 257 -12.69 -9.27 -28.78
C ALA A 257 -12.04 -10.67 -28.78
N LEU A 258 -11.75 -11.20 -27.59
CA LEU A 258 -11.17 -12.54 -27.40
C LEU A 258 -12.21 -13.62 -27.09
N GLY A 259 -13.52 -13.28 -27.02
CA GLY A 259 -14.60 -14.23 -26.69
C GLY A 259 -14.53 -14.76 -25.26
N LEU A 260 -14.04 -13.96 -24.30
CA LEU A 260 -13.75 -14.39 -22.93
C LEU A 260 -14.80 -13.92 -21.91
N GLU A 261 -16.00 -13.46 -22.36
CA GLU A 261 -17.04 -12.91 -21.48
C GLU A 261 -17.49 -13.88 -20.39
N GLN A 262 -17.43 -15.17 -20.66
CA GLN A 262 -17.80 -16.22 -19.70
C GLN A 262 -16.65 -16.61 -18.73
N ARG A 263 -15.42 -16.19 -19.05
CA ARG A 263 -14.22 -16.53 -18.27
C ARG A 263 -13.65 -15.36 -17.47
N VAL A 264 -14.16 -14.13 -17.67
CA VAL A 264 -13.64 -12.93 -16.97
C VAL A 264 -14.73 -12.26 -16.15
N VAL A 265 -14.56 -12.25 -14.84
CA VAL A 265 -15.46 -11.60 -13.87
C VAL A 265 -14.81 -10.33 -13.35
N MET A 266 -15.48 -9.18 -13.50
CA MET A 266 -14.99 -7.88 -12.99
C MET A 266 -15.87 -7.41 -11.84
N LEU A 267 -15.31 -7.35 -10.63
CA LEU A 267 -16.00 -6.97 -9.40
C LEU A 267 -15.60 -5.57 -8.97
N HIS A 268 -16.61 -4.78 -8.62
CA HIS A 268 -16.46 -3.41 -8.10
C HIS A 268 -17.20 -3.28 -6.77
N GLY A 269 -16.65 -2.49 -5.83
CA GLY A 269 -17.31 -2.24 -4.55
C GLY A 269 -17.37 -3.45 -3.63
N VAL A 270 -16.45 -4.39 -3.77
CA VAL A 270 -16.32 -5.54 -2.86
C VAL A 270 -16.03 -5.04 -1.45
N ALA A 271 -16.75 -5.59 -0.46
CA ALA A 271 -16.53 -5.27 0.94
C ALA A 271 -15.13 -5.71 1.39
N ALA A 272 -14.50 -4.90 2.23
CA ALA A 272 -13.12 -5.17 2.66
C ALA A 272 -13.04 -6.47 3.47
N GLU A 273 -14.10 -6.84 4.16
CA GLU A 273 -14.26 -8.05 4.97
C GLU A 273 -14.34 -9.30 4.13
N ASP A 274 -14.85 -9.22 2.90
CA ASP A 274 -14.99 -10.35 1.97
C ASP A 274 -13.69 -10.65 1.21
N MET A 275 -12.75 -9.70 1.17
CA MET A 275 -11.50 -9.86 0.41
C MET A 275 -10.66 -11.07 0.83
N PRO A 276 -10.48 -11.40 2.13
CA PRO A 276 -9.72 -12.60 2.52
C PRO A 276 -10.30 -13.89 1.92
N ALA A 277 -11.63 -14.05 1.90
CA ALA A 277 -12.28 -15.22 1.33
C ALA A 277 -12.14 -15.28 -0.21
N ILE A 278 -12.20 -14.12 -0.90
CA ILE A 278 -11.94 -14.05 -2.35
C ILE A 278 -10.49 -14.42 -2.67
N TYR A 279 -9.51 -13.97 -1.85
CA TYR A 279 -8.14 -14.43 -2.01
C TYR A 279 -8.02 -15.93 -1.77
N HIS A 280 -8.53 -16.42 -0.61
CA HIS A 280 -8.38 -17.81 -0.19
C HIS A 280 -8.91 -18.82 -1.21
N ALA A 281 -9.98 -18.48 -1.91
CA ALA A 281 -10.63 -19.32 -2.91
C ALA A 281 -9.93 -19.33 -4.28
N ALA A 282 -8.94 -18.45 -4.50
CA ALA A 282 -8.22 -18.35 -5.76
C ALA A 282 -7.14 -19.43 -5.89
N LEU A 283 -6.93 -19.93 -7.10
CA LEU A 283 -5.82 -20.85 -7.43
C LEU A 283 -4.46 -20.16 -7.33
N ALA A 284 -4.39 -18.91 -7.78
CA ALA A 284 -3.23 -18.06 -7.68
C ALA A 284 -3.63 -16.57 -7.75
N TYR A 285 -2.80 -15.73 -7.15
CA TYR A 285 -2.88 -14.27 -7.28
C TYR A 285 -1.87 -13.78 -8.32
N LEU A 286 -2.34 -12.99 -9.29
CA LEU A 286 -1.50 -12.45 -10.37
C LEU A 286 -1.24 -10.96 -10.18
N MET A 287 0.04 -10.55 -10.26
CA MET A 287 0.44 -9.16 -10.19
C MET A 287 1.45 -8.80 -11.30
N MET A 288 0.95 -8.43 -12.47
CA MET A 288 1.76 -8.12 -13.65
C MET A 288 2.11 -6.62 -13.79
N SER A 289 2.14 -5.89 -12.68
CA SER A 289 2.42 -4.44 -12.67
C SER A 289 3.80 -4.13 -13.24
N LEU A 290 3.87 -3.14 -14.13
CA LEU A 290 5.11 -2.65 -14.74
C LEU A 290 6.03 -1.95 -13.72
N TYR A 291 5.47 -1.45 -12.65
CA TYR A 291 6.19 -0.85 -11.53
C TYR A 291 5.29 -0.74 -10.29
N GLU A 292 5.81 -1.14 -9.15
CA GLU A 292 5.23 -0.87 -7.81
C GLU A 292 6.30 -0.33 -6.87
N GLY A 293 5.91 0.55 -5.96
CA GLY A 293 6.79 0.97 -4.87
C GLY A 293 6.85 -0.06 -3.76
N PHE A 294 5.72 -0.71 -3.48
CA PHE A 294 5.54 -1.90 -2.63
C PHE A 294 4.13 -2.44 -2.88
N SER A 295 3.96 -3.75 -2.88
CA SER A 295 2.67 -4.37 -3.14
C SER A 295 2.07 -5.00 -1.87
N THR A 296 1.22 -4.24 -1.19
CA THR A 296 0.45 -4.78 -0.05
C THR A 296 -0.47 -5.92 -0.47
N THR A 297 -1.00 -5.89 -1.69
CA THR A 297 -1.89 -6.95 -2.22
C THR A 297 -1.18 -8.28 -2.44
N ILE A 298 0.13 -8.29 -2.72
CA ILE A 298 0.93 -9.52 -2.69
C ILE A 298 1.08 -10.01 -1.24
N VAL A 299 1.36 -9.09 -0.30
CA VAL A 299 1.47 -9.45 1.12
C VAL A 299 0.13 -10.00 1.63
N GLU A 300 -1.00 -9.42 1.26
CA GLU A 300 -2.34 -9.92 1.53
C GLU A 300 -2.51 -11.36 1.02
N ALA A 301 -2.17 -11.62 -0.26
CA ALA A 301 -2.28 -12.93 -0.88
C ALA A 301 -1.45 -14.01 -0.15
N ILE A 302 -0.16 -13.75 0.11
CA ILE A 302 0.71 -14.73 0.80
C ILE A 302 0.32 -14.91 2.27
N SER A 303 -0.26 -13.89 2.92
CA SER A 303 -0.74 -13.98 4.30
C SER A 303 -1.95 -14.89 4.42
N VAL A 304 -2.90 -14.79 3.49
CA VAL A 304 -4.07 -15.70 3.42
C VAL A 304 -3.65 -17.11 3.00
N GLY A 305 -2.53 -17.28 2.34
CA GLY A 305 -2.03 -18.56 1.85
C GLY A 305 -2.42 -18.84 0.41
N VAL A 306 -2.24 -17.87 -0.48
CA VAL A 306 -2.47 -17.98 -1.92
C VAL A 306 -1.13 -17.91 -2.65
N PRO A 307 -0.85 -18.84 -3.58
CA PRO A 307 0.31 -18.76 -4.46
C PRO A 307 0.33 -17.46 -5.25
N VAL A 308 1.49 -16.83 -5.39
CA VAL A 308 1.65 -15.58 -6.12
C VAL A 308 2.51 -15.75 -7.35
N ILE A 309 2.03 -15.24 -8.50
CA ILE A 309 2.81 -15.06 -9.72
C ILE A 309 2.87 -13.56 -9.99
N ALA A 310 4.08 -12.99 -10.05
CA ALA A 310 4.27 -11.55 -10.18
C ALA A 310 5.32 -11.18 -11.22
N ALA A 311 5.25 -9.97 -11.74
CA ALA A 311 6.24 -9.46 -12.67
C ALA A 311 7.57 -9.15 -11.98
N LYS A 312 8.69 -9.33 -12.68
CA LYS A 312 10.03 -8.92 -12.25
C LYS A 312 10.27 -7.40 -12.39
N GLY A 313 11.33 -6.92 -11.78
CA GLY A 313 11.92 -5.60 -12.09
C GLY A 313 11.42 -4.42 -11.28
N SER A 314 10.63 -4.64 -10.22
CA SER A 314 10.24 -3.59 -9.28
C SER A 314 10.35 -4.08 -7.82
N SER A 315 9.47 -3.65 -6.94
CA SER A 315 9.43 -4.13 -5.55
C SER A 315 8.57 -5.39 -5.34
N LEU A 316 8.08 -6.01 -6.41
CA LEU A 316 7.19 -7.17 -6.29
C LEU A 316 7.91 -8.38 -5.69
N GLU A 317 9.19 -8.55 -6.03
CA GLU A 317 10.06 -9.58 -5.45
C GLU A 317 10.29 -9.36 -3.95
N GLU A 318 10.38 -8.10 -3.53
CA GLU A 318 10.47 -7.72 -2.10
C GLU A 318 9.14 -7.95 -1.36
N SER A 319 8.01 -7.90 -2.06
CA SER A 319 6.68 -8.11 -1.47
C SER A 319 6.32 -9.60 -1.34
N GLY A 320 6.73 -10.43 -2.29
CA GLY A 320 6.33 -11.85 -2.35
C GLY A 320 7.40 -12.83 -1.88
N GLY A 321 8.69 -12.41 -1.86
CA GLY A 321 9.80 -13.24 -1.43
C GLY A 321 10.02 -14.50 -2.28
N ALA A 322 10.82 -15.42 -1.78
CA ALA A 322 11.21 -16.65 -2.48
C ALA A 322 10.09 -17.71 -2.60
N GLY A 323 8.94 -17.48 -1.95
CA GLY A 323 7.75 -18.33 -2.05
C GLY A 323 6.88 -18.02 -3.27
N SER A 324 7.20 -17.00 -4.06
CA SER A 324 6.44 -16.56 -5.24
C SER A 324 7.20 -16.89 -6.53
N ILE A 325 6.47 -16.95 -7.65
CA ILE A 325 7.05 -17.09 -9.00
C ILE A 325 7.12 -15.71 -9.66
N TYR A 326 8.22 -15.41 -10.32
CA TYR A 326 8.44 -14.13 -10.98
C TYR A 326 8.70 -14.31 -12.46
N VAL A 327 7.93 -13.59 -13.29
CA VAL A 327 7.93 -13.68 -14.75
C VAL A 327 8.27 -12.33 -15.38
N GLU A 328 8.69 -12.31 -16.62
CA GLU A 328 8.90 -11.07 -17.36
C GLU A 328 7.56 -10.34 -17.60
N PRO A 329 7.45 -9.03 -17.34
CA PRO A 329 6.16 -8.32 -17.27
C PRO A 329 5.36 -8.28 -18.56
N ASN A 330 6.01 -8.51 -19.72
CA ASN A 330 5.37 -8.49 -21.04
C ASN A 330 5.60 -9.79 -21.83
N ASP A 331 6.05 -10.84 -21.14
CA ASP A 331 6.22 -12.17 -21.75
C ASP A 331 4.99 -13.02 -21.45
N ARG A 332 4.19 -13.28 -22.50
CA ARG A 332 2.96 -14.07 -22.40
C ARG A 332 3.26 -15.54 -22.14
N GLU A 333 4.27 -16.08 -22.79
CA GLU A 333 4.63 -17.50 -22.67
C GLU A 333 5.15 -17.81 -21.26
N ASP A 334 6.00 -16.93 -20.71
CA ASP A 334 6.50 -17.04 -19.32
C ASP A 334 5.36 -16.97 -18.30
N LEU A 335 4.37 -16.08 -18.51
CA LEU A 335 3.17 -16.00 -17.67
C LEU A 335 2.32 -17.26 -17.75
N VAL A 336 2.03 -17.75 -18.96
CA VAL A 336 1.21 -18.98 -19.17
C VAL A 336 1.90 -20.17 -18.53
N ALA A 337 3.17 -20.39 -18.79
CA ALA A 337 3.95 -21.48 -18.22
C ALA A 337 3.98 -21.44 -16.68
N ALA A 338 4.10 -20.25 -16.09
CA ALA A 338 4.04 -20.08 -14.63
C ALA A 338 2.65 -20.43 -14.07
N VAL A 339 1.58 -20.01 -14.74
CA VAL A 339 0.19 -20.33 -14.35
C VAL A 339 -0.07 -21.82 -14.45
N GLU A 340 0.27 -22.46 -15.57
CA GLU A 340 0.08 -23.91 -15.77
C GLU A 340 0.80 -24.73 -14.69
N ARG A 341 2.05 -24.37 -14.35
CA ARG A 341 2.79 -25.02 -13.26
C ARG A 341 2.05 -24.90 -11.92
N VAL A 342 1.55 -23.72 -11.58
CA VAL A 342 0.85 -23.50 -10.31
C VAL A 342 -0.51 -24.20 -10.31
N VAL A 343 -1.25 -24.19 -11.42
CA VAL A 343 -2.57 -24.82 -11.54
C VAL A 343 -2.45 -26.36 -11.54
N GLY A 344 -1.45 -26.91 -12.24
CA GLY A 344 -1.27 -28.34 -12.40
C GLY A 344 -0.56 -29.04 -11.24
N ASP A 345 0.23 -28.35 -10.43
CA ASP A 345 1.07 -28.96 -9.38
C ASP A 345 0.62 -28.55 -7.96
N ALA A 346 -0.12 -29.43 -7.30
CA ALA A 346 -0.60 -29.21 -5.93
C ALA A 346 0.53 -29.15 -4.89
N ALA A 347 1.62 -29.93 -5.10
CA ALA A 347 2.75 -29.92 -4.18
C ALA A 347 3.52 -28.57 -4.28
N LEU A 348 3.68 -28.06 -5.50
CA LEU A 348 4.24 -26.72 -5.72
C LEU A 348 3.38 -25.66 -5.02
N ARG A 349 2.06 -25.68 -5.22
CA ARG A 349 1.16 -24.73 -4.53
C ARG A 349 1.33 -24.76 -3.02
N GLN A 350 1.35 -25.96 -2.43
CA GLN A 350 1.52 -26.13 -0.99
C GLN A 350 2.86 -25.55 -0.52
N SER A 351 3.96 -25.82 -1.21
CA SER A 351 5.27 -25.27 -0.92
C SER A 351 5.29 -23.73 -1.03
N MET A 352 4.61 -23.17 -2.05
CA MET A 352 4.49 -21.70 -2.22
C MET A 352 3.70 -21.07 -1.06
N ILE A 353 2.63 -21.70 -0.61
CA ILE A 353 1.79 -21.26 0.52
C ILE A 353 2.61 -21.22 1.81
N GLU A 354 3.32 -22.29 2.13
CA GLU A 354 4.12 -22.39 3.36
C GLU A 354 5.21 -21.32 3.40
N ARG A 355 6.01 -21.23 2.34
CA ARG A 355 7.07 -20.20 2.23
C ARG A 355 6.50 -18.78 2.20
N GLY A 356 5.35 -18.59 1.55
CA GLY A 356 4.68 -17.30 1.49
C GLY A 356 4.22 -16.83 2.88
N LYS A 357 3.58 -17.70 3.66
CA LYS A 357 3.14 -17.41 5.03
C LYS A 357 4.31 -17.12 5.97
N GLU A 358 5.39 -17.90 5.88
CA GLU A 358 6.62 -17.64 6.63
C GLU A 358 7.16 -16.24 6.30
N TYR A 359 7.27 -15.92 5.02
CA TYR A 359 7.78 -14.64 4.55
C TYR A 359 6.89 -13.46 4.98
N ALA A 360 5.56 -13.64 4.99
CA ALA A 360 4.58 -12.64 5.39
C ALA A 360 4.75 -12.18 6.86
N SER A 361 5.37 -13.00 7.73
CA SER A 361 5.63 -12.66 9.12
C SER A 361 6.44 -11.37 9.29
N ARG A 362 7.26 -11.00 8.32
CA ARG A 362 8.07 -9.76 8.28
C ARG A 362 7.24 -8.48 8.18
N PHE A 363 5.99 -8.58 7.76
CA PHE A 363 5.09 -7.46 7.50
C PHE A 363 4.02 -7.30 8.60
N ARG A 364 4.21 -7.95 9.75
CA ARG A 364 3.32 -7.83 10.91
C ARG A 364 3.39 -6.42 11.50
N PRO A 365 2.28 -5.92 12.07
CA PRO A 365 2.21 -4.56 12.65
C PRO A 365 3.34 -4.26 13.64
N GLU A 366 3.68 -5.22 14.52
CA GLU A 366 4.71 -5.07 15.55
C GLU A 366 6.10 -4.85 14.93
N VAL A 367 6.42 -5.60 13.86
CA VAL A 367 7.71 -5.51 13.15
C VAL A 367 7.84 -4.15 12.46
N ILE A 368 6.75 -3.69 11.83
CA ILE A 368 6.74 -2.39 11.14
C ILE A 368 6.79 -1.25 12.16
N ALA A 369 6.01 -1.31 13.25
CA ALA A 369 6.06 -0.32 14.33
C ALA A 369 7.46 -0.20 14.94
N TYR A 370 8.10 -1.34 15.26
CA TYR A 370 9.47 -1.38 15.76
C TYR A 370 10.46 -0.70 14.82
N SER A 371 10.36 -1.01 13.52
CA SER A 371 11.23 -0.43 12.49
C SER A 371 11.07 1.10 12.38
N ILE A 372 9.82 1.60 12.46
CA ILE A 372 9.52 3.04 12.45
C ILE A 372 10.08 3.71 13.70
N LEU A 373 9.88 3.11 14.88
CA LEU A 373 10.41 3.65 16.14
C LEU A 373 11.93 3.69 16.15
N ASN A 374 12.61 2.72 15.55
CA ASN A 374 14.06 2.77 15.37
C ASN A 374 14.49 3.93 14.47
N THR A 375 13.73 4.25 13.41
CA THR A 375 13.98 5.46 12.60
C THR A 375 13.85 6.73 13.44
N TYR A 376 12.87 6.81 14.33
CA TYR A 376 12.70 7.96 15.24
C TYR A 376 13.87 8.09 16.22
N ARG A 377 14.34 6.98 16.80
CA ARG A 377 15.52 6.97 17.68
C ARG A 377 16.79 7.49 16.99
N ARG A 378 16.99 7.18 15.71
CA ARG A 378 18.14 7.67 14.92
C ARG A 378 18.18 9.19 14.77
N ILE A 379 17.08 9.90 14.98
CA ILE A 379 17.00 11.36 14.97
C ILE A 379 16.85 11.97 16.36
N GLY A 380 17.16 11.19 17.41
CA GLY A 380 17.16 11.66 18.77
C GLY A 380 15.76 11.71 19.42
N VAL A 381 14.81 10.96 18.88
CA VAL A 381 13.44 10.88 19.39
C VAL A 381 13.19 9.48 19.92
N ASP A 382 13.26 9.33 21.24
CA ASP A 382 13.09 8.03 21.90
C ASP A 382 11.66 7.88 22.42
N VAL A 383 10.83 7.24 21.60
CA VAL A 383 9.46 6.88 21.93
C VAL A 383 9.49 5.54 22.69
N PRO A 384 8.97 5.47 23.90
CA PRO A 384 8.91 4.21 24.63
C PRO A 384 8.01 3.20 23.92
N MET A 385 8.39 1.91 24.00
CA MET A 385 7.58 0.75 23.60
C MET A 385 7.14 -0.02 24.83
N TRP A 386 6.06 -0.81 24.69
CA TRP A 386 5.67 -1.83 25.68
C TRP A 386 6.71 -2.95 25.76
#